data_d009306c92f1728a6ac5598f70867665
#
_entry.id   d009306c92f1728a6ac5598f70867665
#
_cell.length_a   1.000
_cell.length_b   1.000
_cell.length_c   1.000
_cell.angle_alpha   90.00
_cell.angle_beta   90.00
_cell.angle_gamma   90.00
#
_symmetry.space_group_name_H-M   'P 1'
#
loop_
_entity.id
_entity.type
_entity.pdbx_description
1 polymer ?
#
loop_
_entity_poly.entity_id
_entity_poly.type
_entity_poly.pdbx_seq_one_letter_code
_entity_poly.pdbx_strand_id
1 'polypeptide(L)'
;MARNILITGSSHGIGAGLAVAFARDEGANIGICGNKSAAGAQEVARQCEAYGVKTKIYLGDVGSHDWCKATMEDFIATFGKIDVLINNAGGALQIPGGPKGEFKDMPMEYWDSQIALNLNAAAYLSRYAVADMIEKGTEGRIVNISSVHGQVTWVHRRMLPYSAGKAGLNMFTKALGVEVAKYGIRVNCVAPGLIFTKLAERYSPEDLVSFSHKIPVGRGGTVDEVVPMIQFLADIEKTRFIVGQVICVDGGQSSDGSIESMNFKLGEE
;
A
#
# COMPACT_ATOMS: atom_id res chain seq x y z
N MET A 1 20.07 -4.78 -16.65
CA MET A 1 19.39 -5.97 -16.14
C MET A 1 17.99 -5.57 -15.71
N ALA A 2 17.00 -6.47 -15.84
CA ALA A 2 15.66 -6.23 -15.32
C ALA A 2 15.68 -6.02 -13.81
N ARG A 3 14.90 -5.08 -13.30
CA ARG A 3 14.72 -4.88 -11.85
C ARG A 3 13.89 -6.01 -11.25
N ASN A 4 14.14 -6.34 -9.99
CA ASN A 4 13.39 -7.36 -9.25
C ASN A 4 12.55 -6.67 -8.18
N ILE A 5 11.24 -6.78 -8.27
CA ILE A 5 10.26 -6.06 -7.47
C ILE A 5 9.39 -7.03 -6.70
N LEU A 6 9.35 -6.91 -5.38
CA LEU A 6 8.42 -7.65 -4.53
C LEU A 6 7.24 -6.76 -4.15
N ILE A 7 6.00 -7.21 -4.43
CA ILE A 7 4.78 -6.44 -4.17
C ILE A 7 3.85 -7.24 -3.26
N THR A 8 3.61 -6.75 -2.05
CA THR A 8 2.66 -7.41 -1.14
C THR A 8 1.22 -7.05 -1.47
N GLY A 9 0.29 -8.01 -1.26
CA GLY A 9 -1.12 -7.80 -1.57
C GLY A 9 -1.41 -7.57 -3.05
N SER A 10 -0.63 -8.21 -3.93
CA SER A 10 -0.69 -8.01 -5.38
C SER A 10 -1.56 -9.01 -6.15
N SER A 11 -2.39 -9.78 -5.44
CA SER A 11 -3.38 -10.65 -6.09
C SER A 11 -4.63 -9.91 -6.60
N HIS A 12 -4.82 -8.64 -6.25
CA HIS A 12 -5.94 -7.79 -6.68
C HIS A 12 -5.68 -6.30 -6.39
N GLY A 13 -6.58 -5.42 -6.88
CA GLY A 13 -6.59 -3.99 -6.57
C GLY A 13 -5.32 -3.25 -6.99
N ILE A 14 -4.86 -2.32 -6.16
CA ILE A 14 -3.69 -1.48 -6.43
C ILE A 14 -2.44 -2.34 -6.67
N GLY A 15 -2.22 -3.37 -5.84
CA GLY A 15 -1.06 -4.24 -5.96
C GLY A 15 -1.02 -5.02 -7.28
N ALA A 16 -2.16 -5.49 -7.77
CA ALA A 16 -2.27 -6.15 -9.08
C ALA A 16 -1.97 -5.18 -10.22
N GLY A 17 -2.57 -3.97 -10.18
CA GLY A 17 -2.30 -2.92 -11.16
C GLY A 17 -0.82 -2.54 -11.21
N LEU A 18 -0.17 -2.44 -10.04
CA LEU A 18 1.27 -2.18 -9.94
C LEU A 18 2.10 -3.30 -10.57
N ALA A 19 1.79 -4.57 -10.26
CA ALA A 19 2.53 -5.70 -10.81
C ALA A 19 2.52 -5.69 -12.34
N VAL A 20 1.33 -5.50 -12.92
CA VAL A 20 1.16 -5.43 -14.39
C VAL A 20 1.85 -4.18 -14.97
N ALA A 21 1.74 -3.02 -14.31
CA ALA A 21 2.37 -1.78 -14.78
C ALA A 21 3.90 -1.89 -14.78
N PHE A 22 4.53 -2.39 -13.71
CA PHE A 22 5.98 -2.60 -13.67
C PHE A 22 6.47 -3.63 -14.69
N ALA A 23 5.70 -4.70 -14.92
CA ALA A 23 6.02 -5.68 -15.95
C ALA A 23 5.97 -5.07 -17.35
N ARG A 24 4.90 -4.31 -17.65
CA ARG A 24 4.66 -3.68 -18.94
C ARG A 24 5.65 -2.56 -19.25
N ASP A 25 5.82 -1.62 -18.31
CA ASP A 25 6.49 -0.35 -18.58
C ASP A 25 8.01 -0.44 -18.36
N GLU A 26 8.48 -1.40 -17.56
CA GLU A 26 9.88 -1.50 -17.16
C GLU A 26 10.51 -2.86 -17.43
N GLY A 27 9.73 -3.86 -17.84
CA GLY A 27 10.23 -5.22 -17.99
C GLY A 27 10.75 -5.82 -16.68
N ALA A 28 10.19 -5.41 -15.54
CA ALA A 28 10.64 -5.84 -14.23
C ALA A 28 10.16 -7.26 -13.89
N ASN A 29 11.00 -8.06 -13.24
CA ASN A 29 10.59 -9.33 -12.64
C ASN A 29 9.78 -9.08 -11.37
N ILE A 30 8.70 -9.84 -11.15
CA ILE A 30 7.73 -9.56 -10.10
C ILE A 30 7.55 -10.73 -9.13
N GLY A 31 7.77 -10.46 -7.84
CA GLY A 31 7.26 -11.29 -6.75
C GLY A 31 5.84 -10.87 -6.39
N ILE A 32 4.89 -11.78 -6.57
CA ILE A 32 3.45 -11.54 -6.36
C ILE A 32 3.05 -12.16 -5.03
N CYS A 33 2.70 -11.32 -4.03
CA CYS A 33 2.26 -11.83 -2.74
C CYS A 33 0.74 -11.74 -2.60
N GLY A 34 0.12 -12.84 -2.19
CA GLY A 34 -1.30 -12.94 -1.86
C GLY A 34 -1.53 -13.72 -0.57
N ASN A 35 -2.68 -13.50 0.10
CA ASN A 35 -3.03 -14.32 1.26
C ASN A 35 -3.80 -15.58 0.81
N LYS A 36 -5.09 -15.43 0.50
CA LYS A 36 -6.01 -16.56 0.20
C LYS A 36 -6.37 -16.66 -1.29
N SER A 37 -6.10 -15.64 -2.07
CA SER A 37 -6.50 -15.57 -3.48
C SER A 37 -5.42 -16.12 -4.41
N ALA A 38 -5.29 -17.45 -4.45
CA ALA A 38 -4.37 -18.13 -5.38
C ALA A 38 -4.73 -17.84 -6.85
N ALA A 39 -6.01 -17.94 -7.19
CA ALA A 39 -6.49 -17.67 -8.56
C ALA A 39 -6.20 -16.23 -9.00
N GLY A 40 -6.40 -15.23 -8.10
CA GLY A 40 -6.06 -13.85 -8.39
C GLY A 40 -4.56 -13.64 -8.60
N ALA A 41 -3.72 -14.27 -7.79
CA ALA A 41 -2.28 -14.19 -7.94
C ALA A 41 -1.80 -14.84 -9.26
N GLN A 42 -2.38 -15.99 -9.65
CA GLN A 42 -2.09 -16.68 -10.91
C GLN A 42 -2.50 -15.82 -12.12
N GLU A 43 -3.66 -15.17 -12.08
CA GLU A 43 -4.10 -14.28 -13.16
C GLU A 43 -3.17 -13.07 -13.32
N VAL A 44 -2.73 -12.47 -12.21
CA VAL A 44 -1.74 -11.37 -12.25
C VAL A 44 -0.40 -11.85 -12.80
N ALA A 45 0.06 -13.04 -12.40
CA ALA A 45 1.29 -13.63 -12.92
C ALA A 45 1.20 -13.80 -14.45
N ARG A 46 0.10 -14.40 -14.95
CA ARG A 46 -0.14 -14.57 -16.39
C ARG A 46 -0.12 -13.24 -17.15
N GLN A 47 -0.73 -12.18 -16.59
CA GLN A 47 -0.71 -10.86 -17.20
C GLN A 47 0.70 -10.26 -17.24
N CYS A 48 1.49 -10.42 -16.18
CA CYS A 48 2.88 -9.95 -16.17
C CYS A 48 3.76 -10.74 -17.16
N GLU A 49 3.64 -12.05 -17.19
CA GLU A 49 4.41 -12.93 -18.07
C GLU A 49 4.14 -12.68 -19.55
N ALA A 50 2.96 -12.16 -19.91
CA ALA A 50 2.66 -11.72 -21.28
C ALA A 50 3.59 -10.60 -21.78
N TYR A 51 4.27 -9.89 -20.86
CA TYR A 51 5.30 -8.90 -21.19
C TYR A 51 6.73 -9.48 -21.18
N GLY A 52 6.87 -10.81 -21.08
CA GLY A 52 8.17 -11.51 -21.13
C GLY A 52 9.00 -11.45 -19.85
N VAL A 53 8.42 -11.04 -18.73
CA VAL A 53 9.09 -10.98 -17.43
C VAL A 53 8.93 -12.28 -16.66
N LYS A 54 9.80 -12.49 -15.65
CA LYS A 54 9.66 -13.61 -14.72
C LYS A 54 8.77 -13.21 -13.55
N THR A 55 7.93 -14.14 -13.12
CA THR A 55 7.11 -13.98 -11.91
C THR A 55 7.33 -15.11 -10.92
N LYS A 56 7.06 -14.86 -9.65
CA LYS A 56 6.94 -15.89 -8.60
C LYS A 56 5.85 -15.51 -7.63
N ILE A 57 5.00 -16.49 -7.29
CA ILE A 57 3.85 -16.27 -6.39
C ILE A 57 4.22 -16.74 -4.99
N TYR A 58 3.88 -15.92 -3.99
CA TYR A 58 4.04 -16.20 -2.57
C TYR A 58 2.67 -16.07 -1.89
N LEU A 59 2.16 -17.18 -1.36
CA LEU A 59 0.86 -17.19 -0.67
C LEU A 59 1.08 -17.36 0.83
N GLY A 60 0.49 -16.47 1.62
CA GLY A 60 0.53 -16.53 3.08
C GLY A 60 0.19 -15.21 3.74
N ASP A 61 0.31 -15.19 5.05
CA ASP A 61 -0.05 -14.03 5.86
C ASP A 61 1.16 -13.11 6.07
N VAL A 62 1.10 -11.92 5.51
CA VAL A 62 2.13 -10.88 5.71
C VAL A 62 2.26 -10.40 7.17
N GLY A 63 1.26 -10.65 8.01
CA GLY A 63 1.33 -10.41 9.46
C GLY A 63 2.26 -11.39 10.19
N SER A 64 2.63 -12.50 9.57
CA SER A 64 3.57 -13.47 10.11
C SER A 64 5.01 -13.08 9.79
N HIS A 65 5.82 -12.86 10.84
CA HIS A 65 7.24 -12.56 10.69
C HIS A 65 7.99 -13.70 9.97
N ASP A 66 7.70 -14.95 10.32
CA ASP A 66 8.38 -16.12 9.73
C ASP A 66 8.05 -16.26 8.25
N TRP A 67 6.79 -16.00 7.86
CA TRP A 67 6.40 -15.98 6.46
C TRP A 67 7.13 -14.87 5.69
N CYS A 68 7.21 -13.67 6.26
CA CYS A 68 7.91 -12.54 5.64
C CYS A 68 9.40 -12.84 5.42
N LYS A 69 10.04 -13.47 6.42
CA LYS A 69 11.43 -13.92 6.34
C LYS A 69 11.62 -14.93 5.21
N ALA A 70 10.88 -16.03 5.25
CA ALA A 70 10.97 -17.10 4.26
C ALA A 70 10.68 -16.59 2.83
N THR A 71 9.68 -15.70 2.68
CA THR A 71 9.34 -15.10 1.39
C THR A 71 10.49 -14.26 0.83
N MET A 72 11.13 -13.43 1.65
CA MET A 72 12.23 -12.59 1.18
C MET A 72 13.47 -13.44 0.86
N GLU A 73 13.81 -14.42 1.70
CA GLU A 73 14.93 -15.34 1.45
C GLU A 73 14.74 -16.08 0.12
N ASP A 74 13.55 -16.60 -0.14
CA ASP A 74 13.24 -17.31 -1.38
C ASP A 74 13.18 -16.35 -2.59
N PHE A 75 12.67 -15.13 -2.41
CA PHE A 75 12.70 -14.09 -3.46
C PHE A 75 14.14 -13.77 -3.89
N ILE A 76 15.03 -13.56 -2.93
CA ILE A 76 16.44 -13.28 -3.18
C ILE A 76 17.13 -14.49 -3.85
N ALA A 77 16.84 -15.70 -3.38
CA ALA A 77 17.36 -16.93 -4.00
C ALA A 77 16.89 -17.10 -5.46
N THR A 78 15.67 -16.67 -5.76
CA THR A 78 15.07 -16.80 -7.10
C THR A 78 15.56 -15.75 -8.08
N PHE A 79 15.63 -14.49 -7.65
CA PHE A 79 15.91 -13.35 -8.53
C PHE A 79 17.33 -12.75 -8.34
N GLY A 80 18.07 -13.21 -7.35
CA GLY A 80 19.44 -12.80 -7.06
C GLY A 80 19.54 -11.63 -6.09
N LYS A 81 18.63 -10.65 -6.14
CA LYS A 81 18.55 -9.49 -5.24
C LYS A 81 17.18 -8.87 -5.28
N ILE A 82 16.91 -7.96 -4.33
CA ILE A 82 15.76 -7.07 -4.40
C ILE A 82 16.17 -5.64 -4.78
N ASP A 83 15.51 -5.08 -5.80
CA ASP A 83 15.69 -3.68 -6.21
C ASP A 83 14.59 -2.77 -5.65
N VAL A 84 13.34 -3.28 -5.60
CA VAL A 84 12.20 -2.51 -5.11
C VAL A 84 11.30 -3.38 -4.23
N LEU A 85 10.95 -2.86 -3.06
CA LEU A 85 9.92 -3.42 -2.20
C LEU A 85 8.70 -2.51 -2.18
N ILE A 86 7.52 -3.03 -2.55
CA ILE A 86 6.25 -2.33 -2.41
C ILE A 86 5.43 -2.99 -1.29
N ASN A 87 5.38 -2.35 -0.13
CA ASN A 87 4.55 -2.75 0.99
C ASN A 87 3.12 -2.25 0.77
N ASN A 88 2.36 -2.97 -0.06
CA ASN A 88 0.99 -2.62 -0.43
C ASN A 88 -0.07 -3.42 0.35
N ALA A 89 0.26 -4.61 0.85
CA ALA A 89 -0.70 -5.37 1.65
C ALA A 89 -1.22 -4.55 2.82
N GLY A 90 -2.53 -4.51 2.98
CA GLY A 90 -3.17 -3.74 4.03
C GLY A 90 -4.66 -3.57 3.77
N GLY A 91 -5.34 -2.99 4.71
CA GLY A 91 -6.76 -2.69 4.63
C GLY A 91 -7.44 -2.79 5.99
N ALA A 92 -8.62 -2.20 6.08
CA ALA A 92 -9.48 -2.40 7.24
C ALA A 92 -10.12 -3.79 7.14
N LEU A 93 -9.79 -4.66 8.08
CA LEU A 93 -10.50 -5.92 8.25
C LEU A 93 -11.93 -5.64 8.73
N GLN A 94 -12.77 -6.66 8.65
CA GLN A 94 -14.15 -6.53 9.09
C GLN A 94 -14.19 -6.24 10.60
N ILE A 95 -14.91 -5.17 11.00
CA ILE A 95 -14.98 -4.74 12.40
C ILE A 95 -15.88 -5.72 13.17
N PRO A 96 -15.39 -6.33 14.27
CA PRO A 96 -16.25 -7.13 15.14
C PRO A 96 -17.40 -6.29 15.71
N GLY A 97 -18.60 -6.85 15.73
CA GLY A 97 -19.81 -6.11 16.12
C GLY A 97 -20.35 -5.13 15.06
N GLY A 98 -19.74 -5.12 13.88
CA GLY A 98 -20.16 -4.30 12.75
C GLY A 98 -19.83 -2.80 12.89
N PRO A 99 -20.41 -1.94 12.03
CA PRO A 99 -20.08 -0.51 11.99
C PRO A 99 -20.40 0.27 13.25
N LYS A 100 -21.21 -0.28 14.15
CA LYS A 100 -21.64 0.34 15.41
C LYS A 100 -20.79 -0.05 16.61
N GLY A 101 -19.80 -0.97 16.46
CA GLY A 101 -18.91 -1.38 17.53
C GLY A 101 -18.12 -0.19 18.10
N GLU A 102 -18.07 -0.01 19.42
CA GLU A 102 -17.32 1.03 20.09
C GLU A 102 -15.94 0.52 20.53
N PHE A 103 -14.98 1.42 20.72
CA PHE A 103 -13.62 1.04 21.11
C PHE A 103 -13.59 0.27 22.43
N LYS A 104 -14.45 0.64 23.39
CA LYS A 104 -14.54 -0.04 24.69
C LYS A 104 -14.90 -1.53 24.59
N ASP A 105 -15.56 -1.92 23.48
CA ASP A 105 -16.05 -3.29 23.25
C ASP A 105 -15.19 -4.02 22.20
N MET A 106 -14.09 -3.40 21.73
CA MET A 106 -13.23 -3.96 20.70
C MET A 106 -12.38 -5.11 21.26
N PRO A 107 -12.45 -6.31 20.67
CA PRO A 107 -11.50 -7.38 21.02
C PRO A 107 -10.06 -6.94 20.72
N MET A 108 -9.13 -7.15 21.64
CA MET A 108 -7.73 -6.74 21.45
C MET A 108 -7.04 -7.57 20.36
N GLU A 109 -7.46 -8.79 20.12
CA GLU A 109 -7.01 -9.64 19.00
C GLU A 109 -7.32 -9.01 17.64
N TYR A 110 -8.44 -8.27 17.54
CA TYR A 110 -8.74 -7.50 16.34
C TYR A 110 -7.77 -6.32 16.19
N TRP A 111 -7.49 -5.60 17.28
CA TRP A 111 -6.48 -4.55 17.30
C TRP A 111 -5.13 -5.08 16.84
N ASP A 112 -4.66 -6.17 17.43
CA ASP A 112 -3.36 -6.77 17.13
C ASP A 112 -3.27 -7.23 15.67
N SER A 113 -4.34 -7.84 15.15
CA SER A 113 -4.39 -8.26 13.74
C SER A 113 -4.31 -7.08 12.76
N GLN A 114 -4.91 -5.94 13.11
CA GLN A 114 -4.84 -4.73 12.30
C GLN A 114 -3.43 -4.11 12.31
N ILE A 115 -2.77 -4.08 13.47
CA ILE A 115 -1.39 -3.60 13.60
C ILE A 115 -0.43 -4.55 12.87
N ALA A 116 -0.59 -5.85 13.03
CA ALA A 116 0.21 -6.86 12.33
C ALA A 116 0.14 -6.66 10.80
N LEU A 117 -1.06 -6.51 10.26
CA LEU A 117 -1.28 -6.35 8.82
C LEU A 117 -0.79 -4.99 8.29
N ASN A 118 -1.12 -3.88 8.98
CA ASN A 118 -0.99 -2.53 8.41
C ASN A 118 0.32 -1.81 8.82
N LEU A 119 1.09 -2.37 9.75
CA LEU A 119 2.36 -1.81 10.20
C LEU A 119 3.48 -2.87 10.25
N ASN A 120 3.30 -3.96 11.02
CA ASN A 120 4.39 -4.89 11.28
C ASN A 120 4.85 -5.61 10.00
N ALA A 121 3.93 -5.97 9.12
CA ALA A 121 4.22 -6.59 7.82
C ALA A 121 5.25 -5.79 7.01
N ALA A 122 5.06 -4.46 6.91
CA ALA A 122 5.98 -3.58 6.22
C ALA A 122 7.35 -3.52 6.91
N ALA A 123 7.37 -3.47 8.24
CA ALA A 123 8.61 -3.48 9.02
C ALA A 123 9.40 -4.79 8.82
N TYR A 124 8.72 -5.94 8.88
CA TYR A 124 9.35 -7.26 8.69
C TYR A 124 10.01 -7.38 7.33
N LEU A 125 9.28 -7.11 6.25
CA LEU A 125 9.82 -7.21 4.89
C LEU A 125 10.91 -6.17 4.62
N SER A 126 10.72 -4.93 5.09
CA SER A 126 11.72 -3.86 4.92
C SER A 126 13.04 -4.22 5.59
N ARG A 127 13.03 -4.87 6.77
CA ARG A 127 14.25 -5.31 7.45
C ARG A 127 15.10 -6.20 6.57
N TYR A 128 14.49 -7.20 5.92
CA TYR A 128 15.21 -8.15 5.07
C TYR A 128 15.60 -7.55 3.72
N ALA A 129 14.74 -6.70 3.15
CA ALA A 129 15.06 -5.97 1.93
C ALA A 129 16.26 -5.02 2.13
N VAL A 130 16.28 -4.25 3.21
CA VAL A 130 17.39 -3.36 3.55
C VAL A 130 18.69 -4.13 3.74
N ALA A 131 18.65 -5.28 4.41
CA ALA A 131 19.83 -6.12 4.59
C ALA A 131 20.43 -6.57 3.25
N ASP A 132 19.62 -7.09 2.33
CA ASP A 132 20.05 -7.50 0.98
C ASP A 132 20.56 -6.30 0.16
N MET A 133 19.85 -5.17 0.20
CA MET A 133 20.24 -3.95 -0.51
C MET A 133 21.63 -3.42 -0.05
N ILE A 134 21.87 -3.42 1.26
CA ILE A 134 23.16 -3.00 1.83
C ILE A 134 24.25 -3.99 1.46
N GLU A 135 24.02 -5.30 1.65
CA GLU A 135 25.01 -6.33 1.34
C GLU A 135 25.46 -6.31 -0.11
N LYS A 136 24.53 -6.04 -1.04
CA LYS A 136 24.79 -6.02 -2.48
C LYS A 136 25.07 -4.64 -3.06
N GLY A 137 25.11 -3.59 -2.22
CA GLY A 137 25.33 -2.21 -2.68
C GLY A 137 24.22 -1.72 -3.64
N THR A 138 22.97 -2.19 -3.46
CA THR A 138 21.85 -1.82 -4.31
C THR A 138 21.27 -0.49 -3.84
N GLU A 139 21.21 0.51 -4.72
CA GLU A 139 20.45 1.75 -4.48
C GLU A 139 18.95 1.46 -4.54
N GLY A 140 18.42 0.76 -3.54
CA GLY A 140 17.06 0.23 -3.53
C GLY A 140 15.99 1.27 -3.29
N ARG A 141 14.74 0.88 -3.56
CA ARG A 141 13.53 1.67 -3.27
C ARG A 141 12.55 0.86 -2.45
N ILE A 142 12.04 1.47 -1.37
CA ILE A 142 10.95 0.93 -0.58
C ILE A 142 9.79 1.92 -0.64
N VAL A 143 8.65 1.49 -1.18
CA VAL A 143 7.44 2.31 -1.23
C VAL A 143 6.37 1.66 -0.36
N ASN A 144 5.97 2.35 0.67
CA ASN A 144 4.91 1.93 1.58
C ASN A 144 3.56 2.49 1.09
N ILE A 145 2.51 1.67 1.13
CA ILE A 145 1.16 2.13 0.80
C ILE A 145 0.39 2.31 2.10
N SER A 146 0.25 3.58 2.48
CA SER A 146 -0.51 4.00 3.64
C SER A 146 -1.98 4.23 3.28
N SER A 147 -2.56 5.28 3.79
CA SER A 147 -3.92 5.76 3.53
C SER A 147 -4.05 7.19 4.03
N VAL A 148 -5.01 7.94 3.51
CA VAL A 148 -5.45 9.20 4.14
C VAL A 148 -5.84 9.00 5.60
N HIS A 149 -6.33 7.81 5.98
CA HIS A 149 -6.61 7.45 7.38
C HIS A 149 -5.38 7.41 8.30
N GLY A 150 -4.17 7.43 7.77
CA GLY A 150 -2.95 7.61 8.54
C GLY A 150 -2.63 9.07 8.86
N GLN A 151 -3.43 10.03 8.38
CA GLN A 151 -3.22 11.47 8.56
C GLN A 151 -4.46 12.19 9.10
N VAL A 152 -5.65 11.77 8.67
CA VAL A 152 -6.93 12.38 9.03
C VAL A 152 -7.94 11.31 9.44
N THR A 153 -8.94 11.72 10.20
CA THR A 153 -10.07 10.87 10.58
C THR A 153 -11.37 11.67 10.45
N TRP A 154 -12.48 10.98 10.37
CA TRP A 154 -13.80 11.60 10.23
C TRP A 154 -14.77 11.08 11.28
N VAL A 155 -15.75 11.90 11.62
CA VAL A 155 -16.86 11.52 12.49
C VAL A 155 -17.55 10.26 11.92
N HIS A 156 -17.93 9.35 12.79
CA HIS A 156 -18.56 8.05 12.46
C HIS A 156 -17.69 7.04 11.67
N ARG A 157 -16.42 7.33 11.42
CA ARG A 157 -15.45 6.36 10.87
C ARG A 157 -14.73 5.64 12.00
N ARG A 158 -15.15 4.41 12.28
CA ARG A 158 -14.60 3.58 13.38
C ARG A 158 -13.46 2.69 12.88
N MET A 159 -12.36 3.32 12.48
CA MET A 159 -11.21 2.63 11.90
C MET A 159 -9.95 2.80 12.77
N LEU A 160 -10.11 2.86 14.10
CA LEU A 160 -9.04 3.18 15.05
C LEU A 160 -7.76 2.36 14.83
N PRO A 161 -7.76 1.01 14.89
CA PRO A 161 -6.50 0.26 14.74
C PRO A 161 -5.92 0.33 13.34
N TYR A 162 -6.77 0.44 12.31
CA TYR A 162 -6.33 0.68 10.94
C TYR A 162 -5.64 2.03 10.81
N SER A 163 -6.27 3.10 11.31
CA SER A 163 -5.71 4.45 11.30
C SER A 163 -4.41 4.53 12.09
N ALA A 164 -4.35 3.90 13.27
CA ALA A 164 -3.14 3.81 14.08
C ALA A 164 -2.02 3.09 13.33
N GLY A 165 -2.31 1.95 12.69
CA GLY A 165 -1.35 1.20 11.88
C GLY A 165 -0.82 2.03 10.71
N LYS A 166 -1.70 2.75 9.98
CA LYS A 166 -1.30 3.59 8.85
C LYS A 166 -0.55 4.86 9.27
N ALA A 167 -0.89 5.46 10.41
CA ALA A 167 -0.12 6.56 11.00
C ALA A 167 1.28 6.08 11.45
N GLY A 168 1.34 4.90 12.08
CA GLY A 168 2.61 4.23 12.41
C GLY A 168 3.46 3.97 11.17
N LEU A 169 2.86 3.50 10.08
CA LEU A 169 3.54 3.28 8.79
C LEU A 169 4.09 4.58 8.19
N ASN A 170 3.38 5.70 8.33
CA ASN A 170 3.86 7.01 7.90
C ASN A 170 5.13 7.41 8.67
N MET A 171 5.14 7.24 10.00
CA MET A 171 6.31 7.55 10.81
C MET A 171 7.44 6.54 10.58
N PHE A 172 7.15 5.25 10.45
CA PHE A 172 8.11 4.22 10.08
C PHE A 172 8.82 4.55 8.75
N THR A 173 8.08 5.02 7.75
CA THR A 173 8.64 5.48 6.47
C THR A 173 9.68 6.58 6.65
N LYS A 174 9.37 7.57 7.49
CA LYS A 174 10.29 8.70 7.77
C LYS A 174 11.54 8.22 8.50
N ALA A 175 11.35 7.47 9.57
CA ALA A 175 12.44 6.99 10.41
C ALA A 175 13.40 6.08 9.61
N LEU A 176 12.86 5.07 8.94
CA LEU A 176 13.66 4.16 8.12
C LEU A 176 14.33 4.90 6.96
N GLY A 177 13.62 5.81 6.29
CA GLY A 177 14.18 6.61 5.19
C GLY A 177 15.41 7.39 5.61
N VAL A 178 15.39 8.03 6.77
CA VAL A 178 16.54 8.76 7.32
C VAL A 178 17.69 7.82 7.65
N GLU A 179 17.39 6.68 8.29
CA GLU A 179 18.41 5.71 8.71
C GLU A 179 19.20 5.13 7.53
N VAL A 180 18.50 4.73 6.45
CA VAL A 180 19.10 4.00 5.33
C VAL A 180 19.55 4.89 4.17
N ALA A 181 19.28 6.20 4.22
CA ALA A 181 19.61 7.14 3.15
C ALA A 181 21.10 7.12 2.78
N LYS A 182 21.98 6.94 3.77
CA LYS A 182 23.45 6.85 3.59
C LYS A 182 23.91 5.65 2.73
N TYR A 183 23.08 4.63 2.59
CA TYR A 183 23.32 3.47 1.73
C TYR A 183 22.74 3.61 0.31
N GLY A 184 22.24 4.79 -0.06
CA GLY A 184 21.57 4.98 -1.35
C GLY A 184 20.13 4.48 -1.41
N ILE A 185 19.61 3.90 -0.34
CA ILE A 185 18.23 3.38 -0.27
C ILE A 185 17.27 4.55 0.01
N ARG A 186 16.12 4.58 -0.69
CA ARG A 186 15.06 5.57 -0.48
C ARG A 186 13.79 4.89 -0.02
N VAL A 187 13.21 5.42 1.05
CA VAL A 187 11.95 4.92 1.61
C VAL A 187 10.95 6.06 1.59
N ASN A 188 9.86 5.87 0.88
CA ASN A 188 8.78 6.84 0.75
C ASN A 188 7.42 6.14 0.85
N CYS A 189 6.37 6.92 0.94
CA CYS A 189 5.02 6.44 1.15
C CYS A 189 4.03 7.14 0.22
N VAL A 190 3.08 6.37 -0.30
CA VAL A 190 1.86 6.90 -0.92
C VAL A 190 0.69 6.67 0.02
N ALA A 191 -0.15 7.67 0.21
CA ALA A 191 -1.37 7.62 1.02
C ALA A 191 -2.60 7.82 0.10
N PRO A 192 -3.17 6.73 -0.44
CA PRO A 192 -4.37 6.83 -1.27
C PRO A 192 -5.60 7.27 -0.46
N GLY A 193 -6.50 7.98 -1.14
CA GLY A 193 -7.86 8.22 -0.67
C GLY A 193 -8.78 7.04 -0.98
N LEU A 194 -10.05 7.34 -1.27
CA LEU A 194 -11.00 6.35 -1.76
C LEU A 194 -10.64 5.95 -3.19
N ILE A 195 -10.19 4.71 -3.36
CA ILE A 195 -9.84 4.16 -4.69
C ILE A 195 -10.83 3.03 -5.03
N PHE A 196 -11.46 3.14 -6.21
CA PHE A 196 -12.36 2.12 -6.73
C PHE A 196 -11.57 0.88 -7.16
N THR A 197 -11.64 -0.11 -6.30
CA THR A 197 -11.15 -1.46 -6.55
C THR A 197 -12.34 -2.42 -6.34
N LYS A 198 -12.13 -3.73 -6.47
CA LYS A 198 -13.16 -4.72 -6.07
C LYS A 198 -13.67 -4.53 -4.62
N LEU A 199 -12.91 -3.82 -3.78
CA LEU A 199 -13.36 -3.44 -2.44
C LEU A 199 -14.53 -2.45 -2.49
N ALA A 200 -14.63 -1.62 -3.52
CA ALA A 200 -15.72 -0.67 -3.72
C ALA A 200 -17.06 -1.35 -4.04
N GLU A 201 -17.03 -2.58 -4.58
CA GLU A 201 -18.23 -3.38 -4.85
C GLU A 201 -19.03 -3.73 -3.57
N ARG A 202 -18.43 -3.51 -2.39
CA ARG A 202 -19.09 -3.71 -1.08
C ARG A 202 -20.00 -2.56 -0.66
N TYR A 203 -19.91 -1.43 -1.34
CA TYR A 203 -20.68 -0.24 -1.03
C TYR A 203 -21.86 -0.11 -1.97
N SER A 204 -23.00 0.37 -1.44
CA SER A 204 -24.13 0.69 -2.29
C SER A 204 -23.81 1.88 -3.22
N PRO A 205 -24.54 2.06 -4.32
CA PRO A 205 -24.39 3.25 -5.17
C PRO A 205 -24.56 4.56 -4.39
N GLU A 206 -25.50 4.58 -3.43
CA GLU A 206 -25.75 5.73 -2.56
C GLU A 206 -24.56 6.02 -1.64
N ASP A 207 -23.93 4.98 -1.06
CA ASP A 207 -22.71 5.13 -0.26
C ASP A 207 -21.57 5.71 -1.09
N LEU A 208 -21.39 5.21 -2.30
CA LEU A 208 -20.34 5.70 -3.21
C LEU A 208 -20.57 7.16 -3.60
N VAL A 209 -21.80 7.56 -3.88
CA VAL A 209 -22.17 8.96 -4.10
C VAL A 209 -21.87 9.80 -2.86
N SER A 210 -22.32 9.35 -1.68
CA SER A 210 -22.05 10.06 -0.41
C SER A 210 -20.57 10.23 -0.12
N PHE A 211 -19.75 9.21 -0.41
CA PHE A 211 -18.30 9.34 -0.26
C PHE A 211 -17.69 10.30 -1.27
N SER A 212 -18.19 10.30 -2.49
CA SER A 212 -17.69 11.17 -3.57
C SER A 212 -17.91 12.66 -3.29
N HIS A 213 -19.01 13.02 -2.63
CA HIS A 213 -19.27 14.40 -2.21
C HIS A 213 -18.25 14.96 -1.21
N LYS A 214 -17.49 14.06 -0.54
CA LYS A 214 -16.46 14.43 0.45
C LYS A 214 -15.05 14.47 -0.14
N ILE A 215 -14.94 14.34 -1.44
CA ILE A 215 -13.68 14.40 -2.16
C ILE A 215 -13.74 15.61 -3.09
N PRO A 216 -12.85 16.60 -2.97
CA PRO A 216 -12.90 17.83 -3.78
C PRO A 216 -12.97 17.60 -5.30
N VAL A 217 -12.35 16.51 -5.81
CA VAL A 217 -12.45 16.10 -7.22
C VAL A 217 -13.84 15.57 -7.59
N GLY A 218 -14.73 15.35 -6.61
CA GLY A 218 -16.11 14.90 -6.82
C GLY A 218 -16.31 13.42 -7.08
N ARG A 219 -15.24 12.60 -6.99
CA ARG A 219 -15.30 11.14 -7.19
C ARG A 219 -14.15 10.42 -6.48
N GLY A 220 -14.30 9.13 -6.28
CA GLY A 220 -13.17 8.26 -5.94
C GLY A 220 -12.18 8.15 -7.11
N GLY A 221 -10.93 7.85 -6.78
CA GLY A 221 -9.88 7.58 -7.76
C GLY A 221 -9.93 6.15 -8.30
N THR A 222 -9.17 5.90 -9.35
CA THR A 222 -8.94 4.58 -9.93
C THR A 222 -7.56 4.05 -9.59
N VAL A 223 -7.32 2.76 -9.84
CA VAL A 223 -5.99 2.15 -9.68
C VAL A 223 -4.96 2.87 -10.57
N ASP A 224 -5.34 3.18 -11.80
CA ASP A 224 -4.46 3.83 -12.78
C ASP A 224 -4.07 5.27 -12.39
N GLU A 225 -4.82 5.91 -11.49
CA GLU A 225 -4.48 7.24 -10.96
C GLU A 225 -3.52 7.17 -9.78
N VAL A 226 -3.39 6.03 -9.11
CA VAL A 226 -2.45 5.82 -7.98
C VAL A 226 -1.13 5.23 -8.45
N VAL A 227 -1.17 4.30 -9.40
CA VAL A 227 0.00 3.55 -9.91
C VAL A 227 1.14 4.48 -10.34
N PRO A 228 0.93 5.56 -11.11
CA PRO A 228 2.01 6.42 -11.59
C PRO A 228 2.84 7.05 -10.47
N MET A 229 2.23 7.45 -9.36
CA MET A 229 2.96 8.01 -8.22
C MET A 229 3.83 6.96 -7.55
N ILE A 230 3.35 5.72 -7.45
CA ILE A 230 4.11 4.62 -6.85
C ILE A 230 5.30 4.24 -7.76
N GLN A 231 5.09 4.15 -9.09
CA GLN A 231 6.16 3.94 -10.06
C GLN A 231 7.19 5.06 -10.01
N PHE A 232 6.74 6.33 -9.91
CA PHE A 232 7.63 7.47 -9.75
C PHE A 232 8.51 7.32 -8.50
N LEU A 233 7.93 6.99 -7.35
CA LEU A 233 8.71 6.79 -6.11
C LEU A 233 9.63 5.57 -6.13
N ALA A 234 9.34 4.59 -6.97
CA ALA A 234 10.17 3.42 -7.21
C ALA A 234 11.28 3.66 -8.26
N ASP A 235 11.26 4.79 -8.96
CA ASP A 235 12.25 5.15 -9.97
C ASP A 235 13.53 5.68 -9.31
N ILE A 236 14.65 4.99 -9.54
CA ILE A 236 15.95 5.30 -8.94
C ILE A 236 16.47 6.67 -9.42
N GLU A 237 16.32 6.97 -10.69
CA GLU A 237 16.88 8.19 -11.27
C GLU A 237 16.11 9.44 -10.84
N LYS A 238 14.78 9.33 -10.78
CA LYS A 238 13.92 10.49 -10.48
C LYS A 238 13.84 10.84 -9.00
N THR A 239 14.16 9.90 -8.10
CA THR A 239 13.87 10.06 -6.66
C THR A 239 15.10 10.06 -5.77
N ARG A 240 16.28 10.34 -6.31
CA ARG A 240 17.55 10.34 -5.55
C ARG A 240 17.56 11.25 -4.33
N PHE A 241 16.77 12.32 -4.34
CA PHE A 241 16.70 13.32 -3.25
C PHE A 241 15.38 13.35 -2.52
N ILE A 242 14.51 12.32 -2.72
CA ILE A 242 13.22 12.19 -2.05
C ILE A 242 13.33 11.11 -0.98
N VAL A 243 13.23 11.50 0.30
CA VAL A 243 13.43 10.61 1.46
C VAL A 243 12.33 10.87 2.49
N GLY A 244 11.70 9.81 2.96
CA GLY A 244 10.76 9.84 4.07
C GLY A 244 9.46 10.60 3.78
N GLN A 245 9.10 10.81 2.51
CA GLN A 245 7.91 11.55 2.16
C GLN A 245 6.65 10.68 2.21
N VAL A 246 5.55 11.30 2.62
CA VAL A 246 4.21 10.71 2.58
C VAL A 246 3.38 11.55 1.63
N ILE A 247 3.07 11.00 0.46
CA ILE A 247 2.39 11.72 -0.61
C ILE A 247 0.95 11.23 -0.72
N CYS A 248 -0.02 12.13 -0.54
CA CYS A 248 -1.43 11.83 -0.74
C CYS A 248 -1.75 11.76 -2.24
N VAL A 249 -2.51 10.72 -2.61
CA VAL A 249 -3.14 10.58 -3.92
C VAL A 249 -4.62 10.30 -3.67
N ASP A 250 -5.38 11.35 -3.41
CA ASP A 250 -6.67 11.26 -2.73
C ASP A 250 -7.74 12.23 -3.27
N GLY A 251 -7.47 12.93 -4.35
CA GLY A 251 -8.39 13.92 -4.92
C GLY A 251 -8.68 15.11 -4.01
N GLY A 252 -7.77 15.40 -3.06
CA GLY A 252 -7.92 16.48 -2.08
C GLY A 252 -8.64 16.07 -0.78
N GLN A 253 -9.00 14.80 -0.63
CA GLN A 253 -9.79 14.28 0.49
C GLN A 253 -9.17 14.61 1.87
N SER A 254 -7.84 14.57 1.99
CA SER A 254 -7.14 14.89 3.25
C SER A 254 -6.80 16.37 3.42
N SER A 255 -6.96 17.17 2.37
CA SER A 255 -6.65 18.60 2.37
C SER A 255 -7.88 19.46 2.57
N ASP A 256 -9.07 18.90 2.38
CA ASP A 256 -10.33 19.60 2.62
C ASP A 256 -10.58 19.70 4.13
N GLY A 257 -10.41 20.91 4.67
CA GLY A 257 -10.73 21.25 6.05
C GLY A 257 -12.20 21.66 6.25
N SER A 258 -13.06 21.44 5.25
CA SER A 258 -14.46 21.85 5.33
C SER A 258 -15.17 21.15 6.48
N ILE A 259 -15.90 21.92 7.25
CA ILE A 259 -16.82 21.42 8.28
C ILE A 259 -18.06 20.96 7.55
N GLU A 260 -18.20 19.65 7.32
CA GLU A 260 -19.32 19.01 6.61
C GLU A 260 -20.73 19.38 7.14
N SER A 261 -20.80 19.93 8.33
CA SER A 261 -22.04 20.39 8.94
C SER A 261 -22.60 21.67 8.32
N MET A 262 -21.80 22.40 7.55
CA MET A 262 -22.30 23.52 6.79
C MET A 262 -22.79 23.00 5.44
N ASN A 263 -24.09 22.86 5.28
CA ASN A 263 -24.75 22.77 3.99
C ASN A 263 -24.53 24.11 3.24
N PHE A 264 -23.26 24.36 2.86
CA PHE A 264 -22.95 25.44 1.97
C PHE A 264 -23.36 24.99 0.56
N LYS A 265 -24.59 25.30 0.22
CA LYS A 265 -25.00 25.34 -1.18
C LYS A 265 -24.35 26.56 -1.79
N LEU A 266 -23.15 26.38 -2.35
CA LEU A 266 -22.56 27.38 -3.25
C LEU A 266 -23.50 27.53 -4.43
N GLY A 267 -24.22 28.65 -4.51
CA GLY A 267 -24.98 29.06 -5.69
C GLY A 267 -26.51 29.12 -5.56
N GLU A 268 -27.08 29.11 -4.37
CA GLU A 268 -28.44 29.64 -4.18
C GLU A 268 -28.34 31.06 -3.60
N GLU A 269 -28.07 32.10 -4.47
CA GLU A 269 -28.53 33.43 -4.29
C GLU A 269 -29.73 33.66 -5.20
#